data_065cbb90b0a9cbf899cfa0a0a9d0bc52
#
_entry.id   065cbb90b0a9cbf899cfa0a0a9d0bc52
#
_cell.length_a   1.000
_cell.length_b   1.000
_cell.length_c   1.000
_cell.angle_alpha   90.00
_cell.angle_beta   90.00
_cell.angle_gamma   90.00
#
_symmetry.space_group_name_H-M   'P 1'
#
loop_
_entity.id
_entity.type
_entity.pdbx_description
1 polymer ?
#
loop_
_entity_poly.entity_id
_entity_poly.type
_entity_poly.pdbx_seq_one_letter_code
_entity_poly.pdbx_strand_id
1 'polypeptide(L)'
;GHGTQAVETCIKQYKEKRIRVVVQSKQLGTGHAAQQAQQALEDFNGNVIIMYGDTPLLKPQTLSNLSLNVNKNDLSLLGFTTENPGKYGRIITKNDKLKRIVEFKDASKSEKAIKLCNSGVMAISKEALFKLLSKVNNQNASGEFYLTDIVEHAVRDGKSCKVVRCAEEETMGVNTRAELAKAELEYQKFRRQEALDHGITMSAPETVHFSFDTIIGRDTIIEQNVVFGPGVRVEEGVQIKAFSHLEGAFIETGCTVGPYARLRTGTKLGKNAKVGNFVEIKESKIEGGTKINHLSYIGDAVVGFNANIGAGTITCNYDGVQKHKTIVGNDAFIGSNTMLVAPVSIGKEAFTASGSVIVENVPDGALALGRSKQINKLGLAIKLLAKLKSIKTKIKE
;
A
#
# COMPACT_ATOMS: atom_id res chain seq x y z
N GLY A 1 3.53 25.85 9.12
CA GLY A 1 4.93 25.58 9.33
C GLY A 1 5.70 25.45 8.04
N HIS A 2 6.90 24.89 8.10
CA HIS A 2 7.70 24.60 6.91
C HIS A 2 6.96 23.66 5.96
N GLY A 3 6.97 23.96 4.65
CA GLY A 3 6.33 23.12 3.63
C GLY A 3 4.79 23.07 3.69
N THR A 4 4.11 24.00 4.31
CA THR A 4 2.65 24.03 4.51
C THR A 4 1.88 23.73 3.22
N GLN A 5 2.27 24.32 2.10
CA GLN A 5 1.58 24.13 0.82
C GLN A 5 1.66 22.69 0.30
N ALA A 6 2.80 22.02 0.49
CA ALA A 6 2.96 20.61 0.13
C ALA A 6 2.09 19.70 1.02
N VAL A 7 2.05 19.98 2.32
CA VAL A 7 1.21 19.24 3.28
C VAL A 7 -0.27 19.41 2.95
N GLU A 8 -0.74 20.63 2.70
CA GLU A 8 -2.13 20.90 2.31
C GLU A 8 -2.51 20.18 1.01
N THR A 9 -1.62 20.18 0.01
CA THR A 9 -1.85 19.49 -1.25
C THR A 9 -1.97 17.98 -1.04
N CYS A 10 -1.10 17.40 -0.19
CA CYS A 10 -1.16 15.99 0.17
C CYS A 10 -2.47 15.65 0.88
N ILE A 11 -2.88 16.43 1.89
CA ILE A 11 -4.12 16.20 2.65
C ILE A 11 -5.36 16.28 1.76
N LYS A 12 -5.42 17.23 0.81
CA LYS A 12 -6.55 17.37 -0.13
C LYS A 12 -6.80 16.11 -0.97
N GLN A 13 -5.77 15.30 -1.23
CA GLN A 13 -5.91 14.06 -1.99
C GLN A 13 -6.78 13.01 -1.27
N TYR A 14 -6.81 13.02 0.05
CA TYR A 14 -7.60 12.08 0.85
C TYR A 14 -9.10 12.35 0.82
N LYS A 15 -9.57 13.53 0.33
CA LYS A 15 -10.98 13.96 0.27
C LYS A 15 -11.76 13.78 1.58
N GLU A 16 -11.07 13.77 2.72
CA GLU A 16 -11.64 13.56 4.05
C GLU A 16 -12.06 14.91 4.67
N LYS A 17 -13.37 15.13 4.77
CA LYS A 17 -13.95 16.40 5.25
C LYS A 17 -13.67 16.70 6.72
N ARG A 18 -13.31 15.69 7.52
CA ARG A 18 -13.01 15.86 8.95
C ARG A 18 -11.62 16.40 9.21
N ILE A 19 -10.74 16.40 8.19
CA ILE A 19 -9.38 16.94 8.33
C ILE A 19 -9.44 18.47 8.22
N ARG A 20 -8.94 19.15 9.24
CA ARG A 20 -8.77 20.60 9.28
C ARG A 20 -7.28 20.93 9.32
N VAL A 21 -6.84 21.90 8.55
CA VAL A 21 -5.44 22.36 8.50
C VAL A 21 -5.36 23.71 9.21
N VAL A 22 -4.42 23.82 10.15
CA VAL A 22 -4.12 25.07 10.87
C VAL A 22 -2.65 25.42 10.63
N VAL A 23 -2.38 26.66 10.29
CA VAL A 23 -1.03 27.13 9.92
C VAL A 23 -0.34 27.75 11.12
N GLN A 24 0.84 27.21 11.47
CA GLN A 24 1.76 27.84 12.40
C GLN A 24 2.67 28.80 11.60
N SER A 25 2.35 30.08 11.61
CA SER A 25 3.09 31.09 10.80
C SER A 25 4.49 31.39 11.36
N LYS A 26 4.66 31.39 12.68
CA LYS A 26 5.97 31.52 13.34
C LYS A 26 6.32 30.20 14.02
N GLN A 27 7.45 29.63 13.72
CA GLN A 27 7.91 28.33 14.24
C GLN A 27 8.59 28.52 15.60
N LEU A 28 7.79 28.68 16.65
CA LEU A 28 8.26 28.97 18.01
C LEU A 28 8.30 27.72 18.94
N GLY A 29 8.29 26.52 18.35
CA GLY A 29 8.34 25.27 19.08
C GLY A 29 7.06 24.45 19.01
N THR A 30 7.11 23.24 19.60
CA THR A 30 6.04 22.21 19.53
C THR A 30 4.81 22.60 20.35
N GLY A 31 4.99 23.25 21.50
CA GLY A 31 3.89 23.79 22.32
C GLY A 31 3.14 24.90 21.57
N HIS A 32 3.87 25.79 20.90
CA HIS A 32 3.27 26.83 20.07
C HIS A 32 2.50 26.24 18.88
N ALA A 33 3.00 25.14 18.29
CA ALA A 33 2.28 24.43 17.23
C ALA A 33 0.94 23.85 17.72
N ALA A 34 0.95 23.19 18.88
CA ALA A 34 -0.27 22.66 19.50
C ALA A 34 -1.29 23.76 19.82
N GLN A 35 -0.82 24.92 20.27
CA GLN A 35 -1.67 26.06 20.59
C GLN A 35 -2.44 26.62 19.38
N GLN A 36 -1.88 26.49 18.16
CA GLN A 36 -2.59 26.92 16.93
C GLN A 36 -3.89 26.16 16.70
N ALA A 37 -4.02 24.93 17.25
CA ALA A 37 -5.23 24.13 17.10
C ALA A 37 -6.39 24.60 18.00
N GLN A 38 -6.19 25.56 18.91
CA GLN A 38 -7.18 25.96 19.90
C GLN A 38 -8.51 26.39 19.27
N GLN A 39 -8.45 27.29 18.29
CA GLN A 39 -9.65 27.77 17.61
C GLN A 39 -10.35 26.66 16.81
N ALA A 40 -9.57 25.79 16.15
CA ALA A 40 -10.13 24.67 15.39
C ALA A 40 -10.84 23.62 16.25
N LEU A 41 -10.55 23.62 17.55
CA LEU A 41 -11.13 22.71 18.56
C LEU A 41 -12.15 23.40 19.46
N GLU A 42 -12.62 24.61 19.15
CA GLU A 42 -13.52 25.38 20.03
C GLU A 42 -14.76 24.58 20.43
N ASP A 43 -15.44 23.98 19.44
CA ASP A 43 -16.67 23.20 19.64
C ASP A 43 -16.40 21.72 20.04
N PHE A 44 -15.14 21.31 20.19
CA PHE A 44 -14.80 19.95 20.54
C PHE A 44 -14.77 19.75 22.05
N ASN A 45 -15.49 18.74 22.54
CA ASN A 45 -15.44 18.28 23.92
C ASN A 45 -14.91 16.85 23.96
N GLY A 46 -13.75 16.65 24.56
CA GLY A 46 -13.16 15.30 24.64
C GLY A 46 -11.65 15.30 24.83
N ASN A 47 -11.08 14.13 24.66
CA ASN A 47 -9.66 13.92 24.74
C ASN A 47 -8.98 14.21 23.39
N VAL A 48 -7.86 14.92 23.44
CA VAL A 48 -7.00 15.24 22.31
C VAL A 48 -5.78 14.33 22.38
N ILE A 49 -5.47 13.65 21.28
CA ILE A 49 -4.19 12.97 21.08
C ILE A 49 -3.32 13.88 20.24
N ILE A 50 -2.13 14.19 20.75
CA ILE A 50 -1.11 14.95 20.03
C ILE A 50 -0.07 13.95 19.57
N MET A 51 0.25 13.98 18.27
CA MET A 51 1.25 13.10 17.65
C MET A 51 2.02 13.83 16.56
N TYR A 52 3.21 13.35 16.24
CA TYR A 52 4.03 13.92 15.17
C TYR A 52 3.72 13.27 13.84
N GLY A 53 3.76 14.07 12.77
CA GLY A 53 3.48 13.59 11.41
C GLY A 53 4.60 12.76 10.79
N ASP A 54 5.76 12.73 11.42
CA ASP A 54 6.95 11.97 11.00
C ASP A 54 7.14 10.62 11.70
N THR A 55 6.17 10.19 12.53
CA THR A 55 6.17 8.88 13.21
C THR A 55 5.11 7.95 12.63
N PRO A 56 5.34 7.35 11.44
CA PRO A 56 4.30 6.66 10.67
C PRO A 56 3.91 5.27 11.18
N LEU A 57 4.64 4.71 12.16
CA LEU A 57 4.47 3.31 12.60
C LEU A 57 3.61 3.16 13.86
N LEU A 58 3.03 4.24 14.37
CA LEU A 58 2.14 4.19 15.53
C LEU A 58 0.91 3.31 15.26
N LYS A 59 0.69 2.33 16.12
CA LYS A 59 -0.42 1.40 15.98
C LYS A 59 -1.73 2.00 16.51
N PRO A 60 -2.88 1.76 15.85
CA PRO A 60 -4.19 2.19 16.35
C PRO A 60 -4.48 1.70 17.77
N GLN A 61 -4.07 0.48 18.11
CA GLN A 61 -4.26 -0.08 19.46
C GLN A 61 -3.48 0.69 20.51
N THR A 62 -2.26 1.13 20.22
CA THR A 62 -1.43 1.95 21.11
C THR A 62 -2.08 3.29 21.36
N LEU A 63 -2.62 3.95 20.32
CA LEU A 63 -3.36 5.22 20.45
C LEU A 63 -4.66 5.04 21.23
N SER A 64 -5.39 3.96 21.00
CA SER A 64 -6.60 3.63 21.77
C SER A 64 -6.27 3.44 23.26
N ASN A 65 -5.22 2.70 23.57
CA ASN A 65 -4.76 2.49 24.94
C ASN A 65 -4.34 3.82 25.61
N LEU A 66 -3.66 4.68 24.85
CA LEU A 66 -3.26 6.01 25.34
C LEU A 66 -4.49 6.85 25.69
N SER A 67 -5.50 6.90 24.82
CA SER A 67 -6.75 7.64 25.03
C SER A 67 -7.56 7.11 26.23
N LEU A 68 -7.69 5.78 26.36
CA LEU A 68 -8.40 5.15 27.48
C LEU A 68 -7.77 5.47 28.85
N ASN A 69 -6.46 5.69 28.89
CA ASN A 69 -5.76 6.04 30.12
C ASN A 69 -6.03 7.50 30.55
N VAL A 70 -6.43 8.41 29.66
CA VAL A 70 -6.83 9.77 30.01
C VAL A 70 -8.09 9.76 30.88
N ASN A 71 -9.03 8.84 30.66
CA ASN A 71 -10.26 8.72 31.46
C ASN A 71 -9.98 8.36 32.94
N LYS A 72 -8.80 7.80 33.24
CA LYS A 72 -8.35 7.40 34.58
C LYS A 72 -7.29 8.35 35.15
N ASN A 73 -6.66 9.13 34.31
CA ASN A 73 -5.57 10.04 34.62
C ASN A 73 -5.79 11.36 33.88
N ASP A 74 -5.28 12.45 34.37
CA ASP A 74 -5.41 13.76 33.71
C ASP A 74 -4.60 13.88 32.42
N LEU A 75 -3.46 13.19 32.35
CA LEU A 75 -2.56 13.17 31.19
C LEU A 75 -1.95 11.78 31.00
N SER A 76 -1.91 11.31 29.77
CA SER A 76 -1.23 10.08 29.39
C SER A 76 -0.15 10.39 28.35
N LEU A 77 1.06 9.90 28.58
CA LEU A 77 2.23 10.10 27.75
C LEU A 77 2.69 8.76 27.19
N LEU A 78 2.98 8.69 25.90
CA LEU A 78 3.57 7.51 25.27
C LEU A 78 5.10 7.54 25.43
N GLY A 79 5.65 6.50 26.04
CA GLY A 79 7.08 6.33 26.24
C GLY A 79 7.57 4.97 25.79
N PHE A 80 8.84 4.87 25.48
CA PHE A 80 9.50 3.63 25.10
C PHE A 80 10.86 3.51 25.79
N THR A 81 11.37 2.28 25.86
CA THR A 81 12.69 2.03 26.44
C THR A 81 13.64 1.58 25.34
N THR A 82 14.83 2.21 25.25
CA THR A 82 15.86 1.89 24.26
C THR A 82 17.25 1.82 24.90
N GLU A 83 18.10 0.97 24.34
CA GLU A 83 19.51 0.92 24.72
C GLU A 83 20.31 2.13 24.20
N ASN A 84 19.83 2.76 23.13
CA ASN A 84 20.45 3.91 22.48
C ASN A 84 19.53 5.14 22.47
N PRO A 85 19.36 5.83 23.62
CA PRO A 85 18.41 6.92 23.75
C PRO A 85 18.65 8.12 22.83
N GLY A 86 19.82 8.27 22.23
CA GLY A 86 20.14 9.31 21.27
C GLY A 86 19.70 10.72 21.72
N LYS A 87 19.00 11.41 20.84
CA LYS A 87 18.51 12.78 21.06
C LYS A 87 17.05 12.85 21.57
N TYR A 88 16.44 11.74 21.90
CA TYR A 88 15.07 11.76 22.45
C TYR A 88 15.01 12.51 23.79
N GLY A 89 13.86 13.09 24.13
CA GLY A 89 13.57 13.59 25.48
C GLY A 89 13.54 12.43 26.49
N ARG A 90 13.95 12.68 27.69
CA ARG A 90 13.96 11.69 28.78
C ARG A 90 12.77 11.84 29.68
N ILE A 91 12.10 10.74 29.99
CA ILE A 91 11.00 10.70 30.95
C ILE A 91 11.57 10.49 32.36
N ILE A 92 11.40 11.47 33.20
CA ILE A 92 11.90 11.44 34.58
C ILE A 92 10.77 10.95 35.49
N THR A 93 11.00 9.85 36.18
CA THR A 93 10.10 9.27 37.17
C THR A 93 10.71 9.29 38.57
N LYS A 94 9.87 9.36 39.61
CA LYS A 94 10.26 9.15 41.00
C LYS A 94 9.21 8.26 41.67
N ASN A 95 9.62 7.10 42.19
CA ASN A 95 8.70 6.10 42.74
C ASN A 95 7.60 5.73 41.74
N ASP A 96 7.98 5.42 40.49
CA ASP A 96 7.13 5.09 39.34
C ASP A 96 6.11 6.18 38.92
N LYS A 97 6.18 7.35 39.53
CA LYS A 97 5.33 8.51 39.18
C LYS A 97 6.08 9.43 38.23
N LEU A 98 5.45 9.79 37.15
CA LEU A 98 5.96 10.75 36.18
C LEU A 98 6.18 12.11 36.88
N LYS A 99 7.33 12.72 36.64
CA LYS A 99 7.68 14.04 37.19
C LYS A 99 7.77 15.10 36.10
N ARG A 100 8.58 14.85 35.11
CA ARG A 100 8.77 15.76 33.97
C ARG A 100 9.40 15.02 32.79
N ILE A 101 9.39 15.67 31.67
CA ILE A 101 10.23 15.32 30.53
C ILE A 101 11.36 16.33 30.47
N VAL A 102 12.57 15.88 30.17
CA VAL A 102 13.71 16.76 29.92
C VAL A 102 14.21 16.54 28.51
N GLU A 103 14.27 17.59 27.73
CA GLU A 103 14.79 17.53 26.37
C GLU A 103 16.30 17.29 26.37
N PHE A 104 16.81 16.63 25.32
CA PHE A 104 18.23 16.23 25.27
C PHE A 104 19.21 17.39 25.49
N LYS A 105 18.90 18.59 24.97
CA LYS A 105 19.74 19.77 25.09
C LYS A 105 19.82 20.29 26.51
N ASP A 106 18.74 20.15 27.26
CA ASP A 106 18.61 20.63 28.65
C ASP A 106 18.95 19.55 29.70
N ALA A 107 19.14 18.30 29.25
CA ALA A 107 19.40 17.17 30.14
C ALA A 107 20.82 17.16 30.69
N SER A 108 20.96 16.95 32.00
CA SER A 108 22.21 16.67 32.68
C SER A 108 22.84 15.35 32.19
N LYS A 109 24.10 15.12 32.54
CA LYS A 109 24.83 13.89 32.17
C LYS A 109 24.14 12.63 32.73
N SER A 110 23.60 12.69 33.93
CA SER A 110 22.84 11.57 34.54
C SER A 110 21.51 11.35 33.89
N GLU A 111 20.82 12.41 33.51
CA GLU A 111 19.54 12.30 32.83
C GLU A 111 19.67 11.75 31.41
N LYS A 112 20.75 12.10 30.69
CA LYS A 112 21.07 11.54 29.36
C LYS A 112 21.25 10.02 29.37
N ALA A 113 21.63 9.43 30.52
CA ALA A 113 21.77 7.98 30.69
C ALA A 113 20.45 7.23 30.88
N ILE A 114 19.35 7.94 31.13
CA ILE A 114 18.02 7.32 31.30
C ILE A 114 17.56 6.72 29.97
N LYS A 115 17.16 5.44 30.01
CA LYS A 115 16.75 4.67 28.84
C LYS A 115 15.25 4.86 28.49
N LEU A 116 14.44 5.37 29.44
CA LEU A 116 13.03 5.66 29.20
C LEU A 116 12.89 7.00 28.46
N CYS A 117 12.47 6.92 27.22
CA CYS A 117 12.39 8.03 26.28
C CYS A 117 10.96 8.46 26.00
N ASN A 118 10.80 9.75 25.71
CA ASN A 118 9.56 10.35 25.25
C ASN A 118 9.39 10.14 23.75
N SER A 119 8.23 9.62 23.34
CA SER A 119 7.88 9.49 21.91
C SER A 119 7.37 10.79 21.28
N GLY A 120 7.03 11.79 22.12
CA GLY A 120 6.34 12.99 21.67
C GLY A 120 4.82 12.84 21.53
N VAL A 121 4.29 11.63 21.72
CA VAL A 121 2.84 11.37 21.64
C VAL A 121 2.22 11.43 23.01
N MET A 122 1.13 12.18 23.15
CA MET A 122 0.41 12.30 24.40
C MET A 122 -1.09 12.44 24.20
N ALA A 123 -1.86 12.08 25.22
CA ALA A 123 -3.30 12.28 25.25
C ALA A 123 -3.69 13.04 26.52
N ILE A 124 -4.61 13.98 26.37
CA ILE A 124 -5.06 14.88 27.42
C ILE A 124 -6.43 15.45 27.05
N SER A 125 -7.28 15.84 28.03
CA SER A 125 -8.52 16.56 27.72
C SER A 125 -8.22 17.91 27.04
N LYS A 126 -9.08 18.34 26.11
CA LYS A 126 -8.94 19.65 25.42
C LYS A 126 -8.79 20.80 26.45
N GLU A 127 -9.62 20.80 27.44
CA GLU A 127 -9.63 21.89 28.46
C GLU A 127 -8.30 21.94 29.24
N ALA A 128 -7.82 20.79 29.71
CA ALA A 128 -6.54 20.73 30.42
C ALA A 128 -5.35 21.08 29.51
N LEU A 129 -5.39 20.67 28.22
CA LEU A 129 -4.34 20.98 27.26
C LEU A 129 -4.11 22.50 27.16
N PHE A 130 -5.13 23.26 26.80
CA PHE A 130 -4.95 24.69 26.54
C PHE A 130 -4.70 25.49 27.83
N LYS A 131 -5.24 25.05 28.98
CA LYS A 131 -4.89 25.58 30.28
C LYS A 131 -3.42 25.38 30.65
N LEU A 132 -2.84 24.24 30.32
CA LEU A 132 -1.42 23.96 30.58
C LEU A 132 -0.51 24.65 29.56
N LEU A 133 -0.89 24.67 28.28
CA LEU A 133 -0.15 25.37 27.23
C LEU A 133 0.01 26.87 27.50
N SER A 134 -0.97 27.53 28.13
CA SER A 134 -0.87 28.95 28.51
C SER A 134 0.20 29.23 29.58
N LYS A 135 0.70 28.19 30.27
CA LYS A 135 1.77 28.29 31.30
C LYS A 135 3.16 28.04 30.73
N VAL A 136 3.24 27.48 29.52
CA VAL A 136 4.53 27.15 28.88
C VAL A 136 5.26 28.42 28.47
N ASN A 137 6.57 28.49 28.76
CA ASN A 137 7.44 29.57 28.34
C ASN A 137 8.59 29.05 27.44
N ASN A 138 9.43 29.95 27.01
CA ASN A 138 10.55 29.64 26.13
C ASN A 138 11.94 29.79 26.80
N GLN A 139 11.98 29.73 28.15
CA GLN A 139 13.22 29.83 28.91
C GLN A 139 13.94 28.47 28.97
N ASN A 140 14.48 28.01 27.84
CA ASN A 140 15.18 26.75 27.68
C ASN A 140 16.32 26.88 26.66
N ALA A 141 17.14 25.84 26.47
CA ALA A 141 18.33 25.85 25.63
C ALA A 141 18.03 26.14 24.14
N SER A 142 16.81 25.96 23.67
CA SER A 142 16.41 26.26 22.28
C SER A 142 15.66 27.59 22.13
N GLY A 143 15.21 28.22 23.22
CA GLY A 143 14.35 29.41 23.17
C GLY A 143 12.95 29.14 22.61
N GLU A 144 12.46 27.92 22.70
CA GLU A 144 11.22 27.43 22.11
C GLU A 144 10.17 27.09 23.16
N PHE A 145 8.89 27.19 22.82
CA PHE A 145 7.81 26.68 23.65
C PHE A 145 7.70 25.18 23.50
N TYR A 146 8.25 24.42 24.46
CA TYR A 146 8.21 22.97 24.43
C TYR A 146 6.85 22.42 24.86
N LEU A 147 6.25 21.56 24.03
CA LEU A 147 5.04 20.84 24.39
C LEU A 147 5.23 19.97 25.65
N THR A 148 6.41 19.42 25.82
CA THR A 148 6.79 18.53 26.92
C THR A 148 6.72 19.20 28.29
N ASP A 149 6.79 20.53 28.37
CA ASP A 149 6.70 21.28 29.63
C ASP A 149 5.30 21.21 30.29
N ILE A 150 4.24 20.93 29.49
CA ILE A 150 2.90 20.73 30.05
C ILE A 150 2.85 19.58 31.05
N VAL A 151 3.74 18.58 30.95
CA VAL A 151 3.81 17.44 31.88
C VAL A 151 4.24 17.94 33.27
N GLU A 152 5.26 18.77 33.33
CA GLU A 152 5.73 19.32 34.59
C GLU A 152 4.69 20.24 35.22
N HIS A 153 4.04 21.09 34.41
CA HIS A 153 2.93 21.93 34.87
C HIS A 153 1.75 21.10 35.40
N ALA A 154 1.38 20.00 34.70
CA ALA A 154 0.33 19.10 35.18
C ALA A 154 0.67 18.47 36.51
N VAL A 155 1.92 18.00 36.70
CA VAL A 155 2.38 17.41 37.97
C VAL A 155 2.38 18.46 39.10
N ARG A 156 2.80 19.70 38.82
CA ARG A 156 2.75 20.82 39.80
C ARG A 156 1.32 21.18 40.20
N ASP A 157 0.38 21.10 39.28
CA ASP A 157 -1.06 21.33 39.54
C ASP A 157 -1.71 20.11 40.26
N GLY A 158 -0.95 19.09 40.67
CA GLY A 158 -1.46 17.91 41.40
C GLY A 158 -2.16 16.90 40.51
N LYS A 159 -2.06 17.02 39.17
CA LYS A 159 -2.71 16.14 38.22
C LYS A 159 -2.02 14.77 38.13
N SER A 160 -2.83 13.74 37.87
CA SER A 160 -2.36 12.39 37.64
C SER A 160 -1.82 12.24 36.22
N CYS A 161 -0.53 11.93 36.13
CA CYS A 161 0.15 11.73 34.83
C CYS A 161 0.69 10.31 34.72
N LYS A 162 0.36 9.61 33.62
CA LYS A 162 0.76 8.24 33.42
C LYS A 162 1.62 8.07 32.16
N VAL A 163 2.63 7.21 32.23
CA VAL A 163 3.38 6.75 31.08
C VAL A 163 2.77 5.44 30.57
N VAL A 164 2.31 5.44 29.35
CA VAL A 164 1.92 4.24 28.59
C VAL A 164 3.13 3.81 27.78
N ARG A 165 3.50 2.54 27.85
CA ARG A 165 4.68 2.02 27.15
C ARG A 165 4.29 1.41 25.81
N CYS A 166 5.13 1.61 24.80
CA CYS A 166 5.04 0.96 23.48
C CYS A 166 6.39 0.37 23.07
N ALA A 167 6.41 -0.35 21.97
CA ALA A 167 7.62 -0.80 21.34
C ALA A 167 8.41 0.38 20.72
N GLU A 168 9.74 0.31 20.71
CA GLU A 168 10.61 1.36 20.17
C GLU A 168 10.29 1.62 18.68
N GLU A 169 10.04 0.56 17.92
CA GLU A 169 9.76 0.61 16.49
C GLU A 169 8.54 1.47 16.15
N GLU A 170 7.53 1.51 17.02
CA GLU A 170 6.34 2.34 16.82
C GLU A 170 6.62 3.85 16.85
N THR A 171 7.71 4.25 17.50
CA THR A 171 8.06 5.65 17.73
C THR A 171 9.13 6.17 16.77
N MET A 172 9.51 5.37 15.79
CA MET A 172 10.55 5.71 14.81
C MET A 172 10.15 6.93 13.99
N GLY A 173 10.91 8.02 14.13
CA GLY A 173 10.75 9.23 13.34
C GLY A 173 11.46 9.10 11.99
N VAL A 174 10.89 9.72 10.95
CA VAL A 174 11.41 9.69 9.57
C VAL A 174 11.77 11.09 9.12
N ASN A 175 13.07 11.40 9.10
CA ASN A 175 13.61 12.69 8.63
C ASN A 175 14.49 12.54 7.39
N THR A 176 15.01 11.33 7.14
CA THR A 176 15.92 11.02 6.03
C THR A 176 15.42 9.84 5.21
N ARG A 177 15.94 9.69 3.98
CA ARG A 177 15.65 8.52 3.14
C ARG A 177 16.10 7.21 3.76
N ALA A 178 17.17 7.21 4.54
CA ALA A 178 17.64 6.04 5.26
C ALA A 178 16.69 5.64 6.39
N GLU A 179 16.14 6.61 7.13
CA GLU A 179 15.12 6.37 8.15
C GLU A 179 13.81 5.90 7.52
N LEU A 180 13.42 6.46 6.37
CA LEU A 180 12.25 5.98 5.62
C LEU A 180 12.41 4.50 5.23
N ALA A 181 13.58 4.11 4.72
CA ALA A 181 13.83 2.72 4.37
C ALA A 181 13.76 1.76 5.59
N LYS A 182 14.23 2.21 6.76
CA LYS A 182 14.10 1.45 8.00
C LYS A 182 12.65 1.33 8.44
N ALA A 183 11.89 2.43 8.40
CA ALA A 183 10.47 2.43 8.74
C ALA A 183 9.67 1.50 7.82
N GLU A 184 9.95 1.51 6.51
CA GLU A 184 9.35 0.58 5.55
C GLU A 184 9.67 -0.87 5.91
N LEU A 185 10.92 -1.18 6.25
CA LEU A 185 11.34 -2.54 6.64
C LEU A 185 10.54 -3.04 7.85
N GLU A 186 10.40 -2.23 8.91
CA GLU A 186 9.63 -2.59 10.11
C GLU A 186 8.13 -2.70 9.81
N TYR A 187 7.60 -1.81 8.97
CA TYR A 187 6.22 -1.91 8.50
C TYR A 187 5.95 -3.23 7.77
N GLN A 188 6.80 -3.60 6.82
CA GLN A 188 6.67 -4.84 6.06
C GLN A 188 6.80 -6.08 6.95
N LYS A 189 7.71 -6.05 7.92
CA LYS A 189 7.85 -7.11 8.93
C LYS A 189 6.56 -7.28 9.75
N PHE A 190 5.98 -6.19 10.20
CA PHE A 190 4.70 -6.20 10.92
C PHE A 190 3.56 -6.76 10.04
N ARG A 191 3.41 -6.28 8.79
CA ARG A 191 2.36 -6.73 7.88
C ARG A 191 2.45 -8.23 7.54
N ARG A 192 3.68 -8.74 7.38
CA ARG A 192 3.92 -10.18 7.15
C ARG A 192 3.52 -11.01 8.36
N GLN A 193 3.90 -10.59 9.56
CA GLN A 193 3.53 -11.29 10.78
C GLN A 193 2.01 -11.29 10.97
N GLU A 194 1.35 -10.15 10.79
CA GLU A 194 -0.10 -10.04 10.84
C GLU A 194 -0.77 -10.99 9.84
N ALA A 195 -0.26 -11.09 8.61
CA ALA A 195 -0.77 -12.00 7.60
C ALA A 195 -0.63 -13.48 8.02
N LEU A 196 0.53 -13.87 8.56
CA LEU A 196 0.77 -15.23 9.08
C LEU A 196 -0.18 -15.56 10.23
N ASP A 197 -0.35 -14.63 11.17
CA ASP A 197 -1.24 -14.80 12.34
C ASP A 197 -2.71 -14.91 11.91
N HIS A 198 -3.09 -14.34 10.76
CA HIS A 198 -4.43 -14.47 10.18
C HIS A 198 -4.62 -15.72 9.30
N GLY A 199 -3.65 -16.63 9.26
CA GLY A 199 -3.77 -17.91 8.56
C GLY A 199 -3.44 -17.85 7.06
N ILE A 200 -2.61 -16.89 6.65
CA ILE A 200 -2.06 -16.83 5.29
C ILE A 200 -0.73 -17.58 5.27
N THR A 201 -0.51 -18.42 4.27
CA THR A 201 0.74 -19.17 4.09
C THR A 201 1.67 -18.41 3.15
N MET A 202 2.91 -18.15 3.60
CA MET A 202 3.96 -17.56 2.77
C MET A 202 5.20 -18.43 2.80
N SER A 203 5.73 -18.83 1.63
CA SER A 203 6.92 -19.69 1.53
C SER A 203 8.22 -18.97 1.84
N ALA A 204 8.28 -17.65 1.54
CA ALA A 204 9.42 -16.79 1.84
C ALA A 204 8.88 -15.38 2.22
N PRO A 205 8.38 -15.21 3.46
CA PRO A 205 7.69 -13.99 3.88
C PRO A 205 8.51 -12.71 3.63
N GLU A 206 9.81 -12.77 3.85
CA GLU A 206 10.73 -11.61 3.71
C GLU A 206 10.76 -11.02 2.31
N THR A 207 10.32 -11.77 1.29
CA THR A 207 10.29 -11.34 -0.12
C THR A 207 8.92 -10.82 -0.57
N VAL A 208 7.90 -10.92 0.28
CA VAL A 208 6.54 -10.44 -0.03
C VAL A 208 6.40 -9.00 0.42
N HIS A 209 5.86 -8.15 -0.44
CA HIS A 209 5.64 -6.74 -0.16
C HIS A 209 4.15 -6.40 -0.13
N PHE A 210 3.70 -5.75 0.95
CA PHE A 210 2.30 -5.36 1.16
C PHE A 210 2.13 -3.84 1.10
N SER A 211 1.11 -3.37 0.39
CA SER A 211 0.62 -2.00 0.57
C SER A 211 -0.15 -1.86 1.89
N PHE A 212 -0.34 -0.63 2.33
CA PHE A 212 -1.01 -0.32 3.60
C PHE A 212 -2.47 -0.79 3.65
N ASP A 213 -3.14 -0.86 2.51
CA ASP A 213 -4.55 -1.19 2.34
C ASP A 213 -4.80 -2.61 1.78
N THR A 214 -3.76 -3.42 1.66
CA THR A 214 -3.88 -4.82 1.20
C THR A 214 -4.72 -5.65 2.17
N ILE A 215 -5.72 -6.34 1.65
CA ILE A 215 -6.60 -7.26 2.41
C ILE A 215 -6.51 -8.64 1.77
N ILE A 216 -6.22 -9.66 2.59
CA ILE A 216 -6.08 -11.05 2.12
C ILE A 216 -6.88 -11.97 3.02
N GLY A 217 -7.67 -12.85 2.40
CA GLY A 217 -8.46 -13.88 3.09
C GLY A 217 -7.62 -15.07 3.56
N ARG A 218 -8.17 -15.81 4.53
CA ARG A 218 -7.54 -17.01 5.12
C ARG A 218 -7.23 -18.07 4.07
N ASP A 219 -6.31 -18.95 4.41
CA ASP A 219 -5.91 -20.08 3.58
C ASP A 219 -5.37 -19.71 2.20
N THR A 220 -5.08 -18.42 2.00
CA THR A 220 -4.37 -17.94 0.81
C THR A 220 -2.90 -18.33 0.89
N ILE A 221 -2.36 -18.85 -0.22
CA ILE A 221 -0.94 -19.24 -0.35
C ILE A 221 -0.23 -18.21 -1.21
N ILE A 222 0.83 -17.61 -0.69
CA ILE A 222 1.65 -16.61 -1.37
C ILE A 222 3.08 -17.15 -1.52
N GLU A 223 3.54 -17.25 -2.74
CA GLU A 223 4.92 -17.64 -3.04
C GLU A 223 5.87 -16.44 -2.93
N GLN A 224 7.16 -16.67 -3.14
CA GLN A 224 8.21 -15.64 -3.02
C GLN A 224 8.08 -14.52 -4.05
N ASN A 225 8.63 -13.34 -3.71
CA ASN A 225 8.74 -12.18 -4.60
C ASN A 225 7.41 -11.68 -5.15
N VAL A 226 6.35 -11.74 -4.35
CA VAL A 226 5.04 -11.18 -4.69
C VAL A 226 4.93 -9.75 -4.17
N VAL A 227 4.42 -8.84 -5.02
CA VAL A 227 4.21 -7.44 -4.67
C VAL A 227 2.72 -7.11 -4.73
N PHE A 228 2.18 -6.66 -3.62
CA PHE A 228 0.84 -6.10 -3.52
C PHE A 228 0.93 -4.58 -3.46
N GLY A 229 0.57 -3.92 -4.55
CA GLY A 229 0.38 -2.46 -4.61
C GLY A 229 -0.94 -2.03 -3.96
N PRO A 230 -1.25 -0.72 -3.99
CA PRO A 230 -2.48 -0.20 -3.39
C PRO A 230 -3.76 -0.79 -3.99
N GLY A 231 -4.81 -0.90 -3.16
CA GLY A 231 -6.15 -1.28 -3.60
C GLY A 231 -6.36 -2.77 -3.89
N VAL A 232 -5.48 -3.66 -3.42
CA VAL A 232 -5.62 -5.11 -3.65
C VAL A 232 -6.46 -5.76 -2.57
N ARG A 233 -7.46 -6.53 -3.01
CA ARG A 233 -8.29 -7.40 -2.17
C ARG A 233 -8.29 -8.81 -2.71
N VAL A 234 -7.99 -9.76 -1.85
CA VAL A 234 -7.95 -11.20 -2.14
C VAL A 234 -8.87 -11.92 -1.17
N GLU A 235 -9.79 -12.72 -1.68
CA GLU A 235 -10.64 -13.58 -0.86
C GLU A 235 -9.87 -14.82 -0.38
N GLU A 236 -10.55 -15.74 0.30
CA GLU A 236 -9.96 -16.93 0.90
C GLU A 236 -9.54 -18.00 -0.13
N GLY A 237 -8.56 -18.82 0.23
CA GLY A 237 -8.14 -20.00 -0.55
C GLY A 237 -7.54 -19.68 -1.92
N VAL A 238 -6.99 -18.50 -2.11
CA VAL A 238 -6.34 -18.06 -3.36
C VAL A 238 -4.87 -18.48 -3.39
N GLN A 239 -4.35 -18.79 -4.57
CA GLN A 239 -2.92 -19.06 -4.78
C GLN A 239 -2.29 -17.92 -5.58
N ILE A 240 -1.37 -17.18 -4.97
CA ILE A 240 -0.57 -16.15 -5.65
C ILE A 240 0.85 -16.68 -5.82
N LYS A 241 1.20 -16.98 -7.06
CA LYS A 241 2.49 -17.58 -7.40
C LYS A 241 3.58 -16.54 -7.56
N ALA A 242 4.82 -17.00 -7.50
CA ALA A 242 6.02 -16.19 -7.45
C ALA A 242 6.11 -15.12 -8.56
N PHE A 243 6.76 -14.00 -8.21
CA PHE A 243 7.03 -12.87 -9.11
C PHE A 243 5.77 -12.22 -9.70
N SER A 244 4.62 -12.35 -9.04
CA SER A 244 3.40 -11.66 -9.45
C SER A 244 3.31 -10.26 -8.85
N HIS A 245 2.81 -9.31 -9.64
CA HIS A 245 2.59 -7.92 -9.22
C HIS A 245 1.12 -7.56 -9.37
N LEU A 246 0.48 -7.19 -8.27
CA LEU A 246 -0.96 -6.90 -8.20
C LEU A 246 -1.17 -5.46 -7.73
N GLU A 247 -2.09 -4.74 -8.36
CA GLU A 247 -2.45 -3.36 -8.01
C GLU A 247 -3.93 -3.12 -8.35
N GLY A 248 -4.70 -2.54 -7.42
CA GLY A 248 -6.11 -2.21 -7.64
C GLY A 248 -6.95 -3.38 -8.14
N ALA A 249 -6.66 -4.59 -7.68
CA ALA A 249 -7.28 -5.83 -8.15
C ALA A 249 -8.15 -6.46 -7.06
N PHE A 250 -9.28 -7.03 -7.49
CA PHE A 250 -10.15 -7.85 -6.66
C PHE A 250 -10.13 -9.31 -7.14
N ILE A 251 -9.80 -10.24 -6.26
CA ILE A 251 -9.60 -11.65 -6.57
C ILE A 251 -10.51 -12.48 -5.70
N GLU A 252 -11.49 -13.16 -6.30
CA GLU A 252 -12.42 -14.03 -5.58
C GLU A 252 -11.80 -15.39 -5.22
N THR A 253 -12.49 -16.09 -4.34
CA THR A 253 -12.12 -17.39 -3.77
C THR A 253 -11.64 -18.41 -4.81
N GLY A 254 -10.60 -19.16 -4.47
CA GLY A 254 -10.09 -20.29 -5.24
C GLY A 254 -9.33 -19.94 -6.52
N CYS A 255 -9.09 -18.67 -6.78
CA CYS A 255 -8.30 -18.23 -7.92
C CYS A 255 -6.83 -18.67 -7.84
N THR A 256 -6.20 -18.81 -9.00
CA THR A 256 -4.75 -18.98 -9.13
C THR A 256 -4.19 -17.85 -9.98
N VAL A 257 -3.16 -17.15 -9.47
CA VAL A 257 -2.53 -16.01 -10.16
C VAL A 257 -1.03 -16.22 -10.24
N GLY A 258 -0.48 -16.15 -11.43
CA GLY A 258 0.95 -16.28 -11.67
C GLY A 258 1.41 -17.70 -12.06
N PRO A 259 2.74 -17.94 -12.06
CA PRO A 259 3.80 -16.97 -11.72
C PRO A 259 3.95 -15.86 -12.79
N TYR A 260 4.67 -14.77 -12.44
CA TYR A 260 4.92 -13.64 -13.34
C TYR A 260 3.64 -13.00 -13.93
N ALA A 261 2.55 -12.98 -13.18
CA ALA A 261 1.32 -12.31 -13.59
C ALA A 261 1.34 -10.82 -13.15
N ARG A 262 0.74 -9.96 -13.99
CA ARG A 262 0.53 -8.57 -13.65
C ARG A 262 -0.95 -8.22 -13.65
N LEU A 263 -1.51 -7.97 -12.48
CA LEU A 263 -2.87 -7.48 -12.35
C LEU A 263 -2.84 -5.98 -12.05
N ARG A 264 -3.45 -5.19 -12.92
CA ARG A 264 -3.51 -3.73 -12.80
C ARG A 264 -4.88 -3.30 -12.31
N THR A 265 -4.95 -2.03 -11.94
CA THR A 265 -6.17 -1.37 -11.47
C THR A 265 -7.38 -1.68 -12.35
N GLY A 266 -8.52 -1.96 -11.71
CA GLY A 266 -9.77 -2.32 -12.36
C GLY A 266 -9.91 -3.79 -12.73
N THR A 267 -8.93 -4.64 -12.40
CA THR A 267 -9.01 -6.10 -12.59
C THR A 267 -9.92 -6.74 -11.55
N LYS A 268 -10.87 -7.55 -12.01
CA LYS A 268 -11.74 -8.39 -11.16
C LYS A 268 -11.69 -9.83 -11.65
N LEU A 269 -11.24 -10.75 -10.79
CA LEU A 269 -11.22 -12.18 -11.07
C LEU A 269 -12.33 -12.89 -10.31
N GLY A 270 -13.24 -13.52 -11.02
CA GLY A 270 -14.31 -14.35 -10.46
C GLY A 270 -13.79 -15.71 -9.94
N LYS A 271 -14.60 -16.39 -9.15
CA LYS A 271 -14.25 -17.63 -8.45
C LYS A 271 -13.58 -18.66 -9.35
N ASN A 272 -12.49 -19.26 -8.83
CA ASN A 272 -11.73 -20.30 -9.53
C ASN A 272 -11.13 -19.89 -10.87
N ALA A 273 -11.05 -18.60 -11.18
CA ALA A 273 -10.36 -18.14 -12.38
C ALA A 273 -8.85 -18.42 -12.28
N LYS A 274 -8.23 -18.73 -13.43
CA LYS A 274 -6.80 -19.03 -13.52
C LYS A 274 -6.11 -18.02 -14.43
N VAL A 275 -5.17 -17.29 -13.88
CA VAL A 275 -4.29 -16.37 -14.61
C VAL A 275 -2.87 -16.87 -14.48
N GLY A 276 -2.24 -17.24 -15.58
CA GLY A 276 -0.92 -17.86 -15.56
C GLY A 276 0.22 -16.89 -15.87
N ASN A 277 1.32 -17.46 -16.37
CA ASN A 277 2.57 -16.73 -16.52
C ASN A 277 2.57 -15.73 -17.69
N PHE A 278 3.18 -14.57 -17.42
CA PHE A 278 3.30 -13.46 -18.37
C PHE A 278 1.94 -12.99 -18.92
N VAL A 279 0.94 -13.01 -18.05
CA VAL A 279 -0.40 -12.47 -18.35
C VAL A 279 -0.54 -11.12 -17.68
N GLU A 280 -0.92 -10.11 -18.44
CA GLU A 280 -1.29 -8.80 -17.91
C GLU A 280 -2.79 -8.56 -18.09
N ILE A 281 -3.47 -8.16 -17.01
CA ILE A 281 -4.91 -7.81 -17.00
C ILE A 281 -5.10 -6.40 -16.46
N LYS A 282 -5.94 -5.60 -17.12
CA LYS A 282 -6.24 -4.22 -16.73
C LYS A 282 -7.69 -3.87 -17.06
N GLU A 283 -8.37 -3.13 -16.14
CA GLU A 283 -9.74 -2.65 -16.38
C GLU A 283 -10.65 -3.74 -16.98
N SER A 284 -10.60 -4.95 -16.41
CA SER A 284 -11.29 -6.12 -16.99
C SER A 284 -11.96 -6.96 -15.92
N LYS A 285 -13.13 -7.49 -16.28
CA LYS A 285 -13.86 -8.45 -15.48
C LYS A 285 -13.71 -9.84 -16.10
N ILE A 286 -13.12 -10.76 -15.34
CA ILE A 286 -12.93 -12.17 -15.72
C ILE A 286 -13.86 -12.99 -14.86
N GLU A 287 -14.86 -13.62 -15.46
CA GLU A 287 -15.84 -14.44 -14.74
C GLU A 287 -15.27 -15.78 -14.27
N GLY A 288 -16.01 -16.44 -13.37
CA GLY A 288 -15.55 -17.65 -12.71
C GLY A 288 -15.17 -18.80 -13.64
N GLY A 289 -14.18 -19.59 -13.26
CA GLY A 289 -13.70 -20.75 -14.00
C GLY A 289 -12.92 -20.44 -15.28
N THR A 290 -12.81 -19.19 -15.66
CA THR A 290 -12.08 -18.73 -16.85
C THR A 290 -10.57 -19.00 -16.75
N LYS A 291 -9.95 -19.35 -17.85
CA LYS A 291 -8.51 -19.68 -17.93
C LYS A 291 -7.79 -18.76 -18.92
N ILE A 292 -6.77 -18.05 -18.41
CA ILE A 292 -5.87 -17.17 -19.17
C ILE A 292 -4.45 -17.53 -18.75
N ASN A 293 -3.89 -18.57 -19.35
CA ASN A 293 -2.76 -19.23 -18.72
C ASN A 293 -1.39 -18.73 -19.20
N HIS A 294 -1.26 -18.09 -20.38
CA HIS A 294 0.05 -17.83 -20.97
C HIS A 294 0.09 -16.58 -21.85
N LEU A 295 1.08 -15.70 -21.61
CA LEU A 295 1.57 -14.70 -22.57
C LEU A 295 0.47 -13.80 -23.18
N SER A 296 -0.52 -13.41 -22.41
CA SER A 296 -1.72 -12.69 -22.91
C SER A 296 -1.85 -11.29 -22.32
N TYR A 297 -2.38 -10.36 -23.10
CA TYR A 297 -2.80 -9.05 -22.62
C TYR A 297 -4.33 -8.92 -22.74
N ILE A 298 -4.97 -8.71 -21.60
CA ILE A 298 -6.44 -8.52 -21.48
C ILE A 298 -6.74 -7.16 -20.87
N GLY A 299 -7.06 -6.21 -21.72
CA GLY A 299 -7.38 -4.84 -21.31
C GLY A 299 -8.78 -4.42 -21.76
N ASP A 300 -9.47 -3.67 -20.89
CA ASP A 300 -10.81 -3.12 -21.14
C ASP A 300 -11.79 -4.22 -21.63
N ALA A 301 -11.82 -5.38 -20.97
CA ALA A 301 -12.55 -6.55 -21.42
C ALA A 301 -13.51 -7.12 -20.37
N VAL A 302 -14.54 -7.83 -20.87
CA VAL A 302 -15.37 -8.73 -20.07
C VAL A 302 -15.22 -10.13 -20.66
N VAL A 303 -14.75 -11.07 -19.84
CA VAL A 303 -14.58 -12.48 -20.25
C VAL A 303 -15.54 -13.33 -19.44
N GLY A 304 -16.41 -14.03 -20.13
CA GLY A 304 -17.50 -14.84 -19.55
C GLY A 304 -17.01 -16.09 -18.80
N PHE A 305 -17.94 -16.77 -18.15
CA PHE A 305 -17.69 -17.97 -17.34
C PHE A 305 -17.04 -19.08 -18.19
N ASN A 306 -16.08 -19.80 -17.60
CA ASN A 306 -15.40 -20.95 -18.16
C ASN A 306 -14.71 -20.72 -19.51
N ALA A 307 -14.60 -19.48 -19.97
CA ALA A 307 -13.91 -19.18 -21.22
C ALA A 307 -12.44 -19.59 -21.15
N ASN A 308 -11.89 -20.03 -22.29
CA ASN A 308 -10.49 -20.37 -22.41
C ASN A 308 -9.80 -19.40 -23.36
N ILE A 309 -8.84 -18.65 -22.85
CA ILE A 309 -8.04 -17.71 -23.62
C ILE A 309 -6.70 -18.37 -23.97
N GLY A 310 -6.49 -18.59 -25.25
CA GLY A 310 -5.27 -19.21 -25.79
C GLY A 310 -4.03 -18.33 -25.58
N ALA A 311 -2.87 -18.97 -25.53
CA ALA A 311 -1.60 -18.30 -25.35
C ALA A 311 -1.35 -17.22 -26.42
N GLY A 312 -0.81 -16.06 -26.01
CA GLY A 312 -0.51 -14.96 -26.92
C GLY A 312 -1.74 -14.17 -27.40
N THR A 313 -2.90 -14.34 -26.76
CA THR A 313 -4.09 -13.54 -27.10
C THR A 313 -3.92 -12.10 -26.62
N ILE A 314 -4.30 -11.15 -27.47
CA ILE A 314 -4.26 -9.73 -27.18
C ILE A 314 -5.61 -9.10 -27.47
N THR A 315 -6.19 -8.39 -26.49
CA THR A 315 -7.27 -7.44 -26.74
C THR A 315 -6.64 -6.14 -27.26
N CYS A 316 -6.82 -5.83 -28.54
CA CYS A 316 -6.35 -4.58 -29.13
C CYS A 316 -7.33 -3.46 -28.78
N ASN A 317 -7.26 -3.01 -27.53
CA ASN A 317 -8.25 -2.13 -26.91
C ASN A 317 -8.03 -0.62 -27.16
N TYR A 318 -6.96 -0.22 -27.86
CA TYR A 318 -6.61 1.18 -28.05
C TYR A 318 -6.39 1.49 -29.54
N ASP A 319 -7.10 2.48 -30.05
CA ASP A 319 -7.06 2.90 -31.46
C ASP A 319 -6.08 4.07 -31.75
N GLY A 320 -5.33 4.47 -30.73
CA GLY A 320 -4.46 5.66 -30.79
C GLY A 320 -5.05 6.90 -30.09
N VAL A 321 -6.36 6.92 -29.85
CA VAL A 321 -7.09 8.05 -29.24
C VAL A 321 -8.00 7.57 -28.10
N GLN A 322 -8.79 6.53 -28.33
CA GLN A 322 -9.78 6.01 -27.39
C GLN A 322 -9.56 4.54 -27.07
N LYS A 323 -10.15 4.10 -25.95
CA LYS A 323 -10.19 2.69 -25.57
C LYS A 323 -11.55 2.11 -25.85
N HIS A 324 -11.55 0.90 -26.37
CA HIS A 324 -12.72 0.13 -26.76
C HIS A 324 -12.80 -1.18 -25.99
N LYS A 325 -14.00 -1.71 -25.82
CA LYS A 325 -14.23 -2.95 -25.07
C LYS A 325 -14.20 -4.18 -25.96
N THR A 326 -13.62 -5.24 -25.40
CA THR A 326 -13.75 -6.62 -25.91
C THR A 326 -14.71 -7.39 -25.00
N ILE A 327 -15.66 -8.13 -25.58
CA ILE A 327 -16.56 -9.01 -24.85
C ILE A 327 -16.32 -10.43 -25.34
N VAL A 328 -16.05 -11.36 -24.41
CA VAL A 328 -15.94 -12.80 -24.70
C VAL A 328 -17.06 -13.50 -23.93
N GLY A 329 -17.90 -14.25 -24.63
CA GLY A 329 -19.02 -14.98 -24.08
C GLY A 329 -18.60 -16.17 -23.21
N ASN A 330 -19.59 -16.74 -22.50
CA ASN A 330 -19.37 -17.93 -21.68
C ASN A 330 -18.93 -19.11 -22.52
N ASP A 331 -18.07 -19.95 -21.98
CA ASP A 331 -17.59 -21.19 -22.59
C ASP A 331 -16.90 -20.97 -23.96
N ALA A 332 -16.58 -19.73 -24.31
CA ALA A 332 -15.88 -19.40 -25.56
C ALA A 332 -14.42 -19.88 -25.52
N PHE A 333 -13.91 -20.30 -26.67
CA PHE A 333 -12.53 -20.73 -26.84
C PHE A 333 -11.78 -19.81 -27.80
N ILE A 334 -10.85 -19.03 -27.27
CA ILE A 334 -10.00 -18.16 -28.08
C ILE A 334 -8.73 -18.93 -28.42
N GLY A 335 -8.48 -19.14 -29.70
CA GLY A 335 -7.27 -19.81 -30.20
C GLY A 335 -5.99 -19.02 -29.87
N SER A 336 -4.86 -19.71 -29.78
CA SER A 336 -3.57 -19.07 -29.50
C SER A 336 -3.19 -18.02 -30.56
N ASN A 337 -2.47 -16.96 -30.13
CA ASN A 337 -2.04 -15.83 -30.97
C ASN A 337 -3.23 -15.14 -31.71
N THR A 338 -4.38 -15.06 -31.05
CA THR A 338 -5.53 -14.32 -31.58
C THR A 338 -5.46 -12.85 -31.18
N MET A 339 -5.60 -11.97 -32.18
CA MET A 339 -5.77 -10.52 -31.93
C MET A 339 -7.27 -10.20 -31.97
N LEU A 340 -7.81 -9.70 -30.85
CA LEU A 340 -9.20 -9.25 -30.75
C LEU A 340 -9.21 -7.73 -30.91
N VAL A 341 -9.54 -7.23 -32.09
CA VAL A 341 -9.52 -5.78 -32.40
C VAL A 341 -10.81 -5.17 -31.91
N ALA A 342 -10.72 -4.48 -30.78
CA ALA A 342 -11.88 -3.84 -30.14
C ALA A 342 -12.36 -2.59 -30.92
N PRO A 343 -13.69 -2.30 -30.93
CA PRO A 343 -14.74 -3.04 -30.21
C PRO A 343 -15.12 -4.35 -30.90
N VAL A 344 -15.12 -5.46 -30.16
CA VAL A 344 -15.49 -6.77 -30.72
C VAL A 344 -16.14 -7.65 -29.65
N SER A 345 -17.11 -8.46 -30.07
CA SER A 345 -17.79 -9.44 -29.22
C SER A 345 -17.65 -10.85 -29.80
N ILE A 346 -17.20 -11.78 -28.96
CA ILE A 346 -17.16 -13.21 -29.26
C ILE A 346 -18.32 -13.87 -28.53
N GLY A 347 -19.19 -14.56 -29.25
CA GLY A 347 -20.39 -15.17 -28.70
C GLY A 347 -20.14 -16.31 -27.73
N LYS A 348 -21.20 -16.76 -27.06
CA LYS A 348 -21.19 -17.92 -26.19
C LYS A 348 -20.80 -19.18 -26.98
N GLU A 349 -19.93 -20.03 -26.39
CA GLU A 349 -19.46 -21.28 -27.03
C GLU A 349 -18.80 -21.06 -28.41
N ALA A 350 -18.47 -19.81 -28.76
CA ALA A 350 -17.80 -19.51 -30.02
C ALA A 350 -16.30 -19.81 -29.95
N PHE A 351 -15.70 -20.12 -31.09
CA PHE A 351 -14.28 -20.42 -31.25
C PHE A 351 -13.62 -19.42 -32.18
N THR A 352 -12.37 -19.04 -31.86
CA THR A 352 -11.49 -18.39 -32.84
C THR A 352 -10.34 -19.33 -33.19
N ALA A 353 -10.00 -19.46 -34.47
CA ALA A 353 -8.86 -20.26 -34.87
C ALA A 353 -7.52 -19.60 -34.49
N SER A 354 -6.55 -20.37 -34.06
CA SER A 354 -5.22 -19.86 -33.70
C SER A 354 -4.58 -19.04 -34.82
N GLY A 355 -3.93 -17.93 -34.46
CA GLY A 355 -3.31 -16.99 -35.41
C GLY A 355 -4.30 -16.08 -36.12
N SER A 356 -5.53 -15.94 -35.65
CA SER A 356 -6.54 -15.09 -36.25
C SER A 356 -6.47 -13.64 -35.78
N VAL A 357 -6.78 -12.73 -36.70
CA VAL A 357 -7.10 -11.32 -36.36
C VAL A 357 -8.61 -11.16 -36.52
N ILE A 358 -9.30 -10.95 -35.40
CA ILE A 358 -10.77 -10.84 -35.35
C ILE A 358 -11.15 -9.37 -35.28
N VAL A 359 -11.82 -8.87 -36.31
CA VAL A 359 -12.23 -7.47 -36.49
C VAL A 359 -13.74 -7.29 -36.50
N GLU A 360 -14.50 -8.38 -36.54
CA GLU A 360 -15.96 -8.40 -36.54
C GLU A 360 -16.51 -9.30 -35.44
N ASN A 361 -17.74 -9.05 -35.01
CA ASN A 361 -18.38 -9.88 -33.97
C ASN A 361 -18.55 -11.32 -34.47
N VAL A 362 -18.27 -12.27 -33.56
CA VAL A 362 -18.43 -13.70 -33.79
C VAL A 362 -19.73 -14.16 -33.12
N PRO A 363 -20.71 -14.71 -33.86
CA PRO A 363 -21.95 -15.22 -33.28
C PRO A 363 -21.76 -16.38 -32.33
N ASP A 364 -22.74 -16.67 -31.48
CA ASP A 364 -22.76 -17.82 -30.58
C ASP A 364 -22.49 -19.13 -31.34
N GLY A 365 -21.67 -20.00 -30.82
CA GLY A 365 -21.32 -21.31 -31.39
C GLY A 365 -20.55 -21.26 -32.73
N ALA A 366 -20.20 -20.10 -33.23
CA ALA A 366 -19.50 -19.98 -34.52
C ALA A 366 -17.97 -20.21 -34.38
N LEU A 367 -17.34 -20.69 -35.44
CA LEU A 367 -15.90 -20.75 -35.61
C LEU A 367 -15.43 -19.60 -36.51
N ALA A 368 -14.68 -18.65 -35.95
CA ALA A 368 -14.08 -17.56 -36.73
C ALA A 368 -12.66 -17.90 -37.20
N LEU A 369 -12.38 -17.64 -38.47
CA LEU A 369 -11.11 -17.89 -39.16
C LEU A 369 -10.61 -16.58 -39.77
N GLY A 370 -9.84 -15.79 -39.02
CA GLY A 370 -9.27 -14.51 -39.47
C GLY A 370 -7.81 -14.60 -39.88
N ARG A 371 -7.43 -15.60 -40.68
CA ARG A 371 -6.05 -15.84 -41.15
C ARG A 371 -5.99 -16.31 -42.60
N SER A 372 -4.88 -16.06 -43.25
CA SER A 372 -4.63 -16.54 -44.64
C SER A 372 -4.58 -18.07 -44.70
N LYS A 373 -5.03 -18.63 -45.86
CA LYS A 373 -4.89 -20.06 -46.13
C LYS A 373 -3.41 -20.40 -46.25
N GLN A 374 -2.97 -21.48 -45.58
CA GLN A 374 -1.59 -21.97 -45.68
C GLN A 374 -1.27 -22.44 -47.10
N ILE A 375 -0.13 -22.00 -47.62
CA ILE A 375 0.41 -22.43 -48.90
C ILE A 375 1.80 -22.98 -48.69
N ASN A 376 2.03 -24.24 -49.07
CA ASN A 376 3.35 -24.87 -49.03
C ASN A 376 4.02 -24.77 -50.40
N LYS A 377 5.17 -24.09 -50.49
CA LYS A 377 6.00 -23.97 -51.69
C LYS A 377 7.20 -24.90 -51.58
N LEU A 378 7.11 -26.07 -52.20
CA LEU A 378 8.14 -27.11 -52.12
C LEU A 378 9.51 -26.62 -52.64
N GLY A 379 10.55 -26.86 -51.86
CA GLY A 379 11.93 -26.50 -52.20
C GLY A 379 12.28 -25.01 -52.11
N LEU A 380 11.29 -24.10 -51.84
CA LEU A 380 11.57 -22.67 -51.80
C LEU A 380 12.51 -22.28 -50.64
N ALA A 381 12.37 -22.91 -49.47
CA ALA A 381 13.22 -22.63 -48.33
C ALA A 381 14.70 -22.96 -48.61
N ILE A 382 14.95 -24.09 -49.27
CA ILE A 382 16.31 -24.50 -49.67
C ILE A 382 16.92 -23.50 -50.66
N LYS A 383 16.15 -23.04 -51.66
CA LYS A 383 16.59 -22.01 -52.62
C LYS A 383 16.92 -20.68 -51.98
N LEU A 384 16.06 -20.22 -51.05
CA LEU A 384 16.29 -18.97 -50.30
C LEU A 384 17.55 -19.06 -49.42
N LEU A 385 17.74 -20.17 -48.71
CA LEU A 385 18.93 -20.39 -47.88
C LEU A 385 20.22 -20.40 -48.72
N ALA A 386 20.21 -21.07 -49.87
CA ALA A 386 21.35 -21.08 -50.79
C ALA A 386 21.70 -19.66 -51.29
N LYS A 387 20.68 -18.88 -51.69
CA LYS A 387 20.85 -17.47 -52.06
C LYS A 387 21.44 -16.62 -50.95
N LEU A 388 20.92 -16.74 -49.72
CA LEU A 388 21.43 -16.00 -48.56
C LEU A 388 22.89 -16.36 -48.22
N LYS A 389 23.25 -17.64 -48.30
CA LYS A 389 24.62 -18.09 -48.12
C LYS A 389 25.57 -17.52 -49.17
N SER A 390 25.18 -17.50 -50.48
CA SER A 390 26.00 -16.91 -51.56
C SER A 390 26.22 -15.40 -51.37
N ILE A 391 25.21 -14.66 -50.89
CA ILE A 391 25.36 -13.24 -50.57
C ILE A 391 26.35 -13.02 -49.40
N LYS A 392 26.26 -13.85 -48.36
CA LYS A 392 27.17 -13.78 -47.21
C LYS A 392 28.62 -14.06 -47.57
N THR A 393 28.89 -14.94 -48.55
CA THR A 393 30.23 -15.21 -49.05
C THR A 393 30.80 -14.02 -49.82
N LYS A 394 29.99 -13.38 -50.69
CA LYS A 394 30.39 -12.17 -51.46
C LYS A 394 30.62 -10.90 -50.61
N ILE A 395 30.11 -10.85 -49.40
CA ILE A 395 30.35 -9.71 -48.47
C ILE A 395 31.64 -9.91 -47.65
N LYS A 396 32.16 -11.16 -47.62
CA LYS A 396 33.40 -11.51 -46.93
C LYS A 396 34.64 -11.50 -47.82
N GLU A 397 34.49 -11.43 -49.10
CA GLU A 397 35.50 -11.11 -50.11
C GLU A 397 35.56 -9.59 -50.36
#